data_c8af4119b8f061a27a5a0d9f9f9df1a1
#
_entry.id   c8af4119b8f061a27a5a0d9f9f9df1a1
#
_cell.length_a   1.000
_cell.length_b   1.000
_cell.length_c   1.000
_cell.angle_alpha   90.00
_cell.angle_beta   90.00
_cell.angle_gamma   90.00
#
_symmetry.space_group_name_H-M   'P 1'
#
loop_
_entity.id
_entity.type
_entity.pdbx_description
1 polymer ?
#
loop_
_entity_poly.entity_id
_entity_poly.type
_entity_poly.pdbx_seq_one_letter_code
_entity_poly.pdbx_strand_id
1 'polypeptide(L)'
;MEIMARTFLRRGDEVLIRTFTLQYPSLLFPGKSQTVTTPPPGDLHITRCVHTVNPFNWWRVGRQIRRDRPDFVLLKYWTPFMAPCFGTIARLARRNGHTKVLCQIDNVEPHEHHLTDRIFNRYFLRTVDGFVYMSEQVHRELEAYTRVPALFSPHPLFENFGERVPRAEACTRLGFDPALRYVLFFGLIRDYKGLDLLLDAWAELKRSGRTEGRRLVVAGEFYTAREPYLKRIADHG
;
A
#
# COMPACT_ATOMS: atom_id res chain seq x y z
N MET A 1 -4.92 -6.85 4.07
CA MET A 1 -6.15 -6.82 4.90
C MET A 1 -6.90 -8.16 4.86
N GLU A 2 -7.11 -8.79 3.70
CA GLU A 2 -7.83 -10.08 3.61
C GLU A 2 -7.21 -11.19 4.47
N ILE A 3 -5.89 -11.42 4.39
CA ILE A 3 -5.19 -12.42 5.21
C ILE A 3 -5.45 -12.18 6.70
N MET A 4 -5.36 -10.93 7.13
CA MET A 4 -5.62 -10.56 8.52
C MET A 4 -7.09 -10.79 8.91
N ALA A 5 -8.04 -10.41 8.07
CA ALA A 5 -9.47 -10.66 8.29
C ALA A 5 -9.75 -12.15 8.44
N ARG A 6 -9.22 -12.98 7.54
CA ARG A 6 -9.35 -14.45 7.63
C ARG A 6 -8.71 -15.02 8.89
N THR A 7 -7.62 -14.43 9.37
CA THR A 7 -6.98 -14.85 10.63
C THR A 7 -7.88 -14.57 11.83
N PHE A 8 -8.53 -13.40 11.89
CA PHE A 8 -9.51 -13.10 12.92
C PHE A 8 -10.73 -14.02 12.84
N LEU A 9 -11.31 -14.21 11.64
CA LEU A 9 -12.43 -15.14 11.45
C LEU A 9 -12.11 -16.57 11.92
N ARG A 10 -10.90 -17.09 11.64
CA ARG A 10 -10.46 -18.41 12.11
C ARG A 10 -10.33 -18.49 13.63
N ARG A 11 -10.16 -17.37 14.32
CA ARG A 11 -10.15 -17.28 15.79
C ARG A 11 -11.55 -17.16 16.39
N GLY A 12 -12.59 -17.07 15.56
CA GLY A 12 -13.97 -16.92 16.00
C GLY A 12 -14.41 -15.45 16.16
N ASP A 13 -13.59 -14.49 15.72
CA ASP A 13 -13.95 -13.07 15.76
C ASP A 13 -14.93 -12.73 14.63
N GLU A 14 -15.85 -11.81 14.86
CA GLU A 14 -16.70 -11.23 13.83
C GLU A 14 -15.93 -10.10 13.10
N VAL A 15 -15.85 -10.16 11.76
CA VAL A 15 -15.05 -9.23 10.96
C VAL A 15 -15.87 -8.58 9.87
N LEU A 16 -15.91 -7.25 9.88
CA LEU A 16 -16.49 -6.43 8.81
C LEU A 16 -15.42 -5.54 8.18
N ILE A 17 -15.16 -5.72 6.89
CA ILE A 17 -14.25 -4.88 6.13
C ILE A 17 -15.02 -3.70 5.52
N ARG A 18 -14.63 -2.48 5.87
CA ARG A 18 -15.12 -1.26 5.23
C ARG A 18 -14.05 -0.70 4.30
N THR A 19 -14.35 -0.68 3.01
CA THR A 19 -13.41 -0.21 1.98
C THR A 19 -13.95 1.03 1.25
N PHE A 20 -13.18 1.53 0.30
CA PHE A 20 -13.42 2.81 -0.35
C PHE A 20 -14.45 2.73 -1.48
N THR A 21 -15.34 3.73 -1.52
CA THR A 21 -16.07 4.13 -2.72
C THR A 21 -15.21 5.05 -3.58
N LEU A 22 -14.41 5.92 -2.95
CA LEU A 22 -13.33 6.70 -3.55
C LEU A 22 -12.14 6.71 -2.60
N GLN A 23 -10.98 6.25 -3.06
CA GLN A 23 -9.74 6.26 -2.27
C GLN A 23 -8.92 7.53 -2.55
N TYR A 24 -8.70 7.87 -3.82
CA TYR A 24 -8.03 9.09 -4.26
C TYR A 24 -8.87 9.81 -5.32
N PRO A 25 -8.94 11.15 -5.31
CA PRO A 25 -9.40 11.91 -6.48
C PRO A 25 -8.56 11.56 -7.72
N SER A 26 -9.17 11.58 -8.89
CA SER A 26 -8.48 11.24 -10.15
C SER A 26 -7.22 12.07 -10.39
N LEU A 27 -7.24 13.36 -9.98
CA LEU A 27 -6.09 14.26 -10.07
C LEU A 27 -4.87 13.80 -9.23
N LEU A 28 -5.11 13.09 -8.12
CA LEU A 28 -4.05 12.61 -7.22
C LEU A 28 -3.67 11.14 -7.45
N PHE A 29 -4.32 10.50 -8.43
CA PHE A 29 -4.09 9.09 -8.73
C PHE A 29 -3.56 8.94 -10.16
N PRO A 30 -2.25 8.74 -10.33
CA PRO A 30 -1.65 8.59 -11.65
C PRO A 30 -1.88 7.23 -12.32
N GLY A 31 -2.41 6.24 -11.56
CA GLY A 31 -2.67 4.88 -12.06
C GLY A 31 -3.96 4.77 -12.88
N LYS A 32 -4.11 3.67 -13.61
CA LYS A 32 -5.26 3.43 -14.49
C LYS A 32 -6.56 3.13 -13.76
N SER A 33 -6.50 2.42 -12.64
CA SER A 33 -7.68 2.07 -11.85
C SER A 33 -7.35 1.93 -10.36
N GLN A 34 -8.24 2.44 -9.51
CA GLN A 34 -8.18 2.28 -8.06
C GLN A 34 -9.00 1.08 -7.57
N THR A 35 -9.68 0.40 -8.46
CA THR A 35 -10.59 -0.70 -8.12
C THR A 35 -10.21 -1.95 -8.89
N VAL A 36 -10.27 -3.07 -8.19
CA VAL A 36 -10.19 -4.39 -8.82
C VAL A 36 -11.52 -4.75 -9.48
N THR A 37 -11.45 -5.44 -10.61
CA THR A 37 -12.62 -5.92 -11.37
C THR A 37 -13.08 -7.29 -10.91
N THR A 38 -12.22 -8.03 -10.18
CA THR A 38 -12.58 -9.34 -9.62
C THR A 38 -13.62 -9.19 -8.52
N PRO A 39 -14.61 -10.11 -8.44
CA PRO A 39 -15.57 -10.14 -7.35
C PRO A 39 -14.86 -10.20 -5.98
N PRO A 40 -15.43 -9.59 -4.94
CA PRO A 40 -14.88 -9.74 -3.58
C PRO A 40 -14.95 -11.22 -3.15
N PRO A 41 -14.00 -11.68 -2.33
CA PRO A 41 -14.03 -13.02 -1.76
C PRO A 41 -15.36 -13.26 -1.02
N GLY A 42 -16.04 -14.38 -1.32
CA GLY A 42 -17.36 -14.70 -0.74
C GLY A 42 -17.32 -15.06 0.76
N ASP A 43 -16.14 -15.35 1.29
CA ASP A 43 -15.89 -15.65 2.70
C ASP A 43 -15.68 -14.42 3.57
N LEU A 44 -15.63 -13.21 2.97
CA LEU A 44 -15.37 -11.95 3.68
C LEU A 44 -16.55 -10.98 3.53
N HIS A 45 -17.00 -10.42 4.64
CA HIS A 45 -18.00 -9.37 4.63
C HIS A 45 -17.34 -8.02 4.31
N ILE A 46 -17.40 -7.61 3.02
CA ILE A 46 -16.78 -6.38 2.52
C ILE A 46 -17.84 -5.38 2.09
N THR A 47 -17.80 -4.18 2.67
CA THR A 47 -18.71 -3.08 2.30
C THR A 47 -17.92 -1.88 1.77
N ARG A 48 -18.27 -1.41 0.56
CA ARG A 48 -17.73 -0.17 -0.01
C ARG A 48 -18.53 1.01 0.53
N CYS A 49 -17.96 1.80 1.43
CA CYS A 49 -18.70 2.87 2.09
C CYS A 49 -17.87 4.12 2.43
N VAL A 50 -16.54 4.08 2.31
CA VAL A 50 -15.67 5.19 2.70
C VAL A 50 -15.32 6.05 1.49
N HIS A 51 -15.53 7.36 1.58
CA HIS A 51 -15.18 8.34 0.57
C HIS A 51 -14.19 9.36 1.15
N THR A 52 -12.93 9.31 0.73
CA THR A 52 -11.81 10.00 1.40
C THR A 52 -11.89 11.53 1.43
N VAL A 53 -12.62 12.16 0.53
CA VAL A 53 -12.72 13.63 0.42
C VAL A 53 -14.13 14.17 0.71
N ASN A 54 -15.02 13.34 1.27
CA ASN A 54 -16.39 13.78 1.60
C ASN A 54 -16.63 13.79 3.13
N PRO A 55 -16.62 14.95 3.80
CA PRO A 55 -16.82 15.06 5.26
C PRO A 55 -18.17 14.52 5.74
N PHE A 56 -19.25 14.66 4.97
CA PHE A 56 -20.55 14.09 5.32
C PHE A 56 -20.51 12.56 5.32
N ASN A 57 -19.74 11.96 4.41
CA ASN A 57 -19.54 10.52 4.40
C ASN A 57 -18.75 10.07 5.64
N TRP A 58 -17.68 10.78 6.04
CA TRP A 58 -16.90 10.46 7.24
C TRP A 58 -17.77 10.46 8.49
N TRP A 59 -18.62 11.50 8.61
CA TRP A 59 -19.57 11.61 9.70
C TRP A 59 -20.56 10.44 9.73
N ARG A 60 -21.16 10.09 8.58
CA ARG A 60 -22.08 8.95 8.44
C ARG A 60 -21.41 7.64 8.83
N VAL A 61 -20.24 7.35 8.27
CA VAL A 61 -19.48 6.11 8.55
C VAL A 61 -19.07 6.05 10.02
N GLY A 62 -18.53 7.11 10.57
CA GLY A 62 -18.13 7.16 11.97
C GLY A 62 -19.31 6.99 12.93
N ARG A 63 -20.48 7.58 12.62
CA ARG A 63 -21.72 7.36 13.41
C ARG A 63 -22.22 5.92 13.30
N GLN A 64 -22.11 5.31 12.15
CA GLN A 64 -22.49 3.91 12.00
C GLN A 64 -21.60 3.02 12.86
N ILE A 65 -20.28 3.15 12.75
CA ILE A 65 -19.33 2.39 13.60
C ILE A 65 -19.61 2.62 15.09
N ARG A 66 -19.92 3.86 15.49
CA ARG A 66 -20.31 4.16 16.87
C ARG A 66 -21.54 3.36 17.32
N ARG A 67 -22.55 3.16 16.45
CA ARG A 67 -23.78 2.40 16.75
C ARG A 67 -23.50 0.90 16.78
N ASP A 68 -22.69 0.41 15.82
CA ASP A 68 -22.33 -1.00 15.70
C ASP A 68 -21.49 -1.47 16.89
N ARG A 69 -20.81 -0.55 17.60
CA ARG A 69 -20.02 -0.79 18.82
C ARG A 69 -19.03 -1.95 18.71
N PRO A 70 -18.21 -2.04 17.67
CA PRO A 70 -17.20 -3.08 17.63
C PRO A 70 -16.19 -2.89 18.78
N ASP A 71 -15.55 -3.97 19.22
CA ASP A 71 -14.52 -3.91 20.27
C ASP A 71 -13.35 -3.05 19.79
N PHE A 72 -12.94 -3.20 18.51
CA PHE A 72 -11.95 -2.33 17.92
C PHE A 72 -12.20 -2.06 16.44
N VAL A 73 -11.65 -0.95 15.96
CA VAL A 73 -11.53 -0.59 14.56
C VAL A 73 -10.05 -0.63 14.21
N LEU A 74 -9.67 -1.47 13.25
CA LEU A 74 -8.31 -1.52 12.74
C LEU A 74 -8.20 -0.72 11.44
N LEU A 75 -7.42 0.35 11.47
CA LEU A 75 -7.15 1.20 10.32
C LEU A 75 -5.79 0.85 9.71
N LYS A 76 -5.71 0.81 8.39
CA LYS A 76 -4.43 0.74 7.68
C LYS A 76 -4.08 2.14 7.17
N TYR A 77 -2.93 2.67 7.62
CA TYR A 77 -2.51 4.04 7.32
C TYR A 77 -1.16 4.07 6.61
N TRP A 78 -1.08 4.82 5.51
CA TRP A 78 0.14 4.90 4.69
C TRP A 78 0.40 6.29 4.08
N THR A 79 -0.50 7.27 4.29
CA THR A 79 -0.35 8.62 3.74
C THR A 79 -1.13 9.65 4.55
N PRO A 80 -0.57 10.85 4.80
CA PRO A 80 -1.26 11.94 5.48
C PRO A 80 -2.56 12.40 4.82
N PHE A 81 -2.69 12.19 3.51
CA PHE A 81 -3.93 12.47 2.77
C PHE A 81 -5.18 11.79 3.40
N MET A 82 -5.01 10.60 3.97
CA MET A 82 -6.11 9.87 4.63
C MET A 82 -6.47 10.41 6.01
N ALA A 83 -5.60 11.20 6.63
CA ALA A 83 -5.72 11.60 8.02
C ALA A 83 -7.01 12.37 8.36
N PRO A 84 -7.51 13.32 7.56
CA PRO A 84 -8.77 14.00 7.85
C PRO A 84 -9.96 13.04 7.89
N CYS A 85 -10.02 12.12 6.94
CA CYS A 85 -11.06 11.09 6.86
C CYS A 85 -10.99 10.14 8.06
N PHE A 86 -9.85 9.49 8.25
CA PHE A 86 -9.68 8.48 9.31
C PHE A 86 -9.76 9.09 10.71
N GLY A 87 -9.19 10.28 10.91
CA GLY A 87 -9.24 10.97 12.18
C GLY A 87 -10.68 11.37 12.58
N THR A 88 -11.51 11.75 11.61
CA THR A 88 -12.93 12.08 11.88
C THR A 88 -13.72 10.82 12.18
N ILE A 89 -13.56 9.76 11.38
CA ILE A 89 -14.22 8.47 11.60
C ILE A 89 -13.84 7.90 12.99
N ALA A 90 -12.55 7.88 13.31
CA ALA A 90 -12.03 7.37 14.57
C ALA A 90 -12.59 8.13 15.79
N ARG A 91 -12.61 9.48 15.75
CA ARG A 91 -13.19 10.29 16.82
C ARG A 91 -14.67 9.98 17.06
N LEU A 92 -15.43 9.80 15.98
CA LEU A 92 -16.85 9.49 16.09
C LEU A 92 -17.08 8.06 16.58
N ALA A 93 -16.32 7.10 16.12
CA ALA A 93 -16.38 5.72 16.57
C ALA A 93 -16.13 5.61 18.09
N ARG A 94 -15.08 6.25 18.59
CA ARG A 94 -14.71 6.24 20.00
C ARG A 94 -15.74 6.89 20.96
N ARG A 95 -16.67 7.69 20.43
CA ARG A 95 -17.72 8.34 21.27
C ARG A 95 -18.70 7.37 21.91
N ASN A 96 -18.67 6.08 21.61
CA ASN A 96 -19.47 5.06 22.31
C ASN A 96 -18.82 4.61 23.64
N GLY A 97 -17.60 5.06 23.97
CA GLY A 97 -16.88 4.71 25.19
C GLY A 97 -16.36 3.28 25.26
N HIS A 98 -16.56 2.48 24.19
CA HIS A 98 -16.21 1.06 24.12
C HIS A 98 -15.13 0.79 23.06
N THR A 99 -15.39 1.21 21.82
CA THR A 99 -14.55 0.92 20.66
C THR A 99 -13.14 1.51 20.79
N LYS A 100 -12.14 0.65 20.67
CA LYS A 100 -10.73 1.06 20.56
C LYS A 100 -10.35 1.24 19.10
N VAL A 101 -9.49 2.20 18.82
CA VAL A 101 -8.94 2.43 17.49
C VAL A 101 -7.49 1.97 17.44
N LEU A 102 -7.23 0.95 16.64
CA LEU A 102 -5.89 0.44 16.35
C LEU A 102 -5.49 0.87 14.95
N CYS A 103 -4.20 1.04 14.73
CA CYS A 103 -3.68 1.43 13.42
C CYS A 103 -2.46 0.60 13.03
N GLN A 104 -2.56 -0.10 11.91
CA GLN A 104 -1.38 -0.60 11.21
C GLN A 104 -0.84 0.55 10.36
N ILE A 105 0.38 0.98 10.66
CA ILE A 105 1.00 2.13 10.02
C ILE A 105 2.17 1.69 9.13
N ASP A 106 2.06 2.00 7.84
CA ASP A 106 3.10 1.66 6.85
C ASP A 106 4.11 2.81 6.69
N ASN A 107 3.63 4.07 6.73
CA ASN A 107 4.45 5.29 6.66
C ASN A 107 3.81 6.38 7.52
N VAL A 108 4.62 7.12 8.26
CA VAL A 108 4.20 8.35 8.96
C VAL A 108 4.51 9.55 8.06
N GLU A 109 5.73 9.64 7.60
CA GLU A 109 6.18 10.68 6.70
C GLU A 109 6.23 10.15 5.25
N PRO A 110 5.56 10.81 4.30
CA PRO A 110 5.62 10.40 2.90
C PRO A 110 7.01 10.71 2.32
N HIS A 111 7.39 10.01 1.26
CA HIS A 111 8.64 10.29 0.54
C HIS A 111 8.63 11.68 -0.13
N GLU A 112 7.45 12.20 -0.42
CA GLU A 112 7.21 13.55 -0.96
C GLU A 112 6.50 14.35 0.13
N HIS A 113 7.22 15.28 0.80
CA HIS A 113 6.70 16.04 1.92
C HIS A 113 5.87 17.25 1.50
N HIS A 114 4.72 17.43 2.16
CA HIS A 114 3.91 18.64 2.08
C HIS A 114 3.82 19.34 3.43
N LEU A 115 3.72 20.67 3.43
CA LEU A 115 3.63 21.46 4.66
C LEU A 115 2.45 21.06 5.57
N THR A 116 1.38 20.53 4.99
CA THR A 116 0.17 20.09 5.70
C THR A 116 0.29 18.72 6.35
N ASP A 117 1.26 17.90 5.96
CA ASP A 117 1.37 16.50 6.38
C ASP A 117 1.48 16.36 7.90
N ARG A 118 2.28 17.24 8.52
CA ARG A 118 2.47 17.25 9.98
C ARG A 118 1.19 17.56 10.73
N ILE A 119 0.37 18.46 10.22
CA ILE A 119 -0.92 18.84 10.82
C ILE A 119 -1.91 17.68 10.67
N PHE A 120 -1.98 17.08 9.50
CA PHE A 120 -2.85 15.94 9.20
C PHE A 120 -2.46 14.71 10.02
N ASN A 121 -1.18 14.37 10.08
CA ASN A 121 -0.68 13.29 10.92
C ASN A 121 -1.06 13.52 12.38
N ARG A 122 -0.80 14.71 12.93
CA ARG A 122 -1.16 15.04 14.31
C ARG A 122 -2.67 14.93 14.55
N TYR A 123 -3.49 15.32 13.58
CA TYR A 123 -4.94 15.21 13.67
C TYR A 123 -5.40 13.75 13.78
N PHE A 124 -4.85 12.85 12.98
CA PHE A 124 -5.24 11.44 12.97
C PHE A 124 -4.57 10.65 14.11
N LEU A 125 -3.25 10.70 14.22
CA LEU A 125 -2.49 9.81 15.12
C LEU A 125 -2.90 9.97 16.59
N ARG A 126 -3.39 11.15 17.01
CA ARG A 126 -3.95 11.38 18.34
C ARG A 126 -5.28 10.68 18.61
N THR A 127 -5.91 10.09 17.62
CA THR A 127 -7.17 9.35 17.78
C THR A 127 -6.96 7.86 17.98
N VAL A 128 -5.75 7.39 17.83
CA VAL A 128 -5.38 5.97 17.85
C VAL A 128 -5.04 5.56 19.29
N ASP A 129 -5.50 4.40 19.71
CA ASP A 129 -5.25 3.82 21.03
C ASP A 129 -4.03 2.87 21.02
N GLY A 130 -3.61 2.37 19.85
CA GLY A 130 -2.43 1.52 19.70
C GLY A 130 -2.02 1.36 18.24
N PHE A 131 -0.73 1.17 18.00
CA PHE A 131 -0.15 1.02 16.68
C PHE A 131 0.47 -0.36 16.46
N VAL A 132 0.44 -0.80 15.21
CA VAL A 132 1.30 -1.88 14.70
C VAL A 132 2.17 -1.29 13.59
N TYR A 133 3.47 -1.38 13.73
CA TYR A 133 4.44 -0.88 12.77
C TYR A 133 5.33 -2.01 12.23
N MET A 134 5.89 -1.82 11.02
CA MET A 134 6.63 -2.85 10.30
C MET A 134 8.09 -2.50 10.05
N SER A 135 8.53 -1.29 10.42
CA SER A 135 9.93 -0.87 10.34
C SER A 135 10.31 0.06 11.48
N GLU A 136 11.55 -0.02 11.93
CA GLU A 136 12.09 0.82 13.00
C GLU A 136 12.13 2.32 12.61
N GLN A 137 12.23 2.62 11.32
CA GLN A 137 12.14 4.00 10.84
C GLN A 137 10.76 4.58 11.13
N VAL A 138 9.70 3.85 10.76
CA VAL A 138 8.30 4.27 11.01
C VAL A 138 8.05 4.45 12.51
N HIS A 139 8.64 3.61 13.36
CA HIS A 139 8.53 3.76 14.81
C HIS A 139 9.16 5.07 15.30
N ARG A 140 10.37 5.38 14.88
CA ARG A 140 11.05 6.65 15.23
C ARG A 140 10.25 7.88 14.78
N GLU A 141 9.69 7.84 13.57
CA GLU A 141 8.83 8.91 13.05
C GLU A 141 7.55 9.05 13.89
N LEU A 142 6.93 7.91 14.29
CA LEU A 142 5.72 7.88 15.10
C LEU A 142 5.91 8.48 16.48
N GLU A 143 7.06 8.28 17.11
CA GLU A 143 7.41 8.82 18.44
C GLU A 143 7.36 10.36 18.50
N ALA A 144 7.53 11.05 17.37
CA ALA A 144 7.39 12.51 17.29
C ALA A 144 5.92 12.98 17.44
N TYR A 145 4.94 12.08 17.28
CA TYR A 145 3.51 12.41 17.29
C TYR A 145 2.75 11.87 18.50
N THR A 146 3.18 10.73 19.05
CA THR A 146 2.42 10.02 20.09
C THR A 146 3.32 9.14 20.96
N ARG A 147 2.79 8.76 22.14
CA ARG A 147 3.41 7.84 23.10
C ARG A 147 2.50 6.64 23.43
N VAL A 148 1.41 6.44 22.66
CA VAL A 148 0.56 5.26 22.87
C VAL A 148 1.31 3.98 22.53
N PRO A 149 0.88 2.82 23.07
CA PRO A 149 1.54 1.54 22.81
C PRO A 149 1.70 1.27 21.31
N ALA A 150 2.87 0.82 20.92
CA ALA A 150 3.18 0.45 19.55
C ALA A 150 3.88 -0.92 19.55
N LEU A 151 3.41 -1.82 18.67
CA LEU A 151 3.91 -3.18 18.53
C LEU A 151 4.64 -3.33 17.20
N PHE A 152 5.87 -3.81 17.25
CA PHE A 152 6.59 -4.22 16.05
C PHE A 152 6.03 -5.52 15.51
N SER A 153 5.68 -5.54 14.23
CA SER A 153 5.30 -6.75 13.50
C SER A 153 5.93 -6.67 12.11
N PRO A 154 6.93 -7.49 11.79
CA PRO A 154 7.58 -7.44 10.50
C PRO A 154 6.58 -7.69 9.38
N HIS A 155 6.88 -7.16 8.19
CA HIS A 155 6.02 -7.36 7.03
C HIS A 155 5.88 -8.87 6.74
N PRO A 156 4.65 -9.40 6.68
CA PRO A 156 4.45 -10.81 6.41
C PRO A 156 4.91 -11.17 5.00
N LEU A 157 5.34 -12.41 4.82
CA LEU A 157 5.56 -12.94 3.48
C LEU A 157 4.23 -13.05 2.75
N PHE A 158 4.25 -12.72 1.46
CA PHE A 158 3.08 -12.90 0.60
C PHE A 158 3.09 -14.33 0.03
N GLU A 159 2.26 -15.19 0.60
CA GLU A 159 2.11 -16.58 0.18
C GLU A 159 0.88 -16.81 -0.73
N ASN A 160 0.26 -15.71 -1.17
CA ASN A 160 -1.00 -15.75 -1.93
C ASN A 160 -0.82 -15.71 -3.45
N PHE A 161 0.41 -15.90 -3.95
CA PHE A 161 0.69 -15.90 -5.39
C PHE A 161 0.58 -17.29 -6.06
N GLY A 162 0.19 -18.31 -5.30
CA GLY A 162 0.09 -19.69 -5.77
C GLY A 162 1.42 -20.44 -5.73
N GLU A 163 1.40 -21.65 -6.29
CA GLU A 163 2.57 -22.52 -6.34
C GLU A 163 3.66 -21.98 -7.25
N ARG A 164 4.91 -22.29 -6.90
CA ARG A 164 6.06 -21.89 -7.70
C ARG A 164 6.04 -22.60 -9.06
N VAL A 165 5.94 -21.80 -10.13
CA VAL A 165 5.98 -22.31 -11.50
C VAL A 165 7.42 -22.70 -11.87
N PRO A 166 7.65 -23.90 -12.45
CA PRO A 166 8.96 -24.29 -12.96
C PRO A 166 9.47 -23.31 -14.02
N ARG A 167 10.78 -23.05 -14.02
CA ARG A 167 11.38 -22.04 -14.91
C ARG A 167 11.05 -22.23 -16.40
N ALA A 168 11.14 -23.47 -16.89
CA ALA A 168 10.86 -23.75 -18.30
C ALA A 168 9.43 -23.38 -18.68
N GLU A 169 8.47 -23.73 -17.84
CA GLU A 169 7.05 -23.41 -18.00
C GLU A 169 6.82 -21.89 -17.91
N ALA A 170 7.45 -21.22 -16.96
CA ALA A 170 7.35 -19.76 -16.82
C ALA A 170 7.90 -19.04 -18.07
N CYS A 171 9.05 -19.47 -18.60
CA CYS A 171 9.61 -18.93 -19.81
C CYS A 171 8.65 -19.13 -21.00
N THR A 172 8.09 -20.32 -21.16
CA THR A 172 7.10 -20.61 -22.23
C THR A 172 5.89 -19.69 -22.12
N ARG A 173 5.30 -19.55 -20.92
CA ARG A 173 4.12 -18.69 -20.68
C ARG A 173 4.39 -17.21 -20.98
N LEU A 174 5.61 -16.74 -20.72
CA LEU A 174 6.02 -15.34 -20.90
C LEU A 174 6.66 -15.06 -22.26
N GLY A 175 6.86 -16.06 -23.11
CA GLY A 175 7.58 -15.92 -24.37
C GLY A 175 9.07 -15.63 -24.19
N PHE A 176 9.67 -16.13 -23.11
CA PHE A 176 11.07 -15.93 -22.78
C PHE A 176 11.92 -17.12 -23.24
N ASP A 177 13.16 -16.86 -23.68
CA ASP A 177 14.14 -17.90 -23.99
C ASP A 177 14.69 -18.52 -22.70
N PRO A 178 14.49 -19.83 -22.44
CA PRO A 178 14.98 -20.48 -21.23
C PRO A 178 16.52 -20.58 -21.17
N ALA A 179 17.24 -20.41 -22.28
CA ALA A 179 18.70 -20.39 -22.31
C ALA A 179 19.30 -19.06 -21.78
N LEU A 180 18.52 -17.98 -21.79
CA LEU A 180 18.95 -16.67 -21.32
C LEU A 180 18.70 -16.50 -19.82
N ARG A 181 19.50 -15.69 -19.15
CA ARG A 181 19.26 -15.22 -17.78
C ARG A 181 18.57 -13.86 -17.80
N TYR A 182 17.64 -13.65 -16.88
CA TYR A 182 16.86 -12.42 -16.79
C TYR A 182 17.14 -11.70 -15.49
N VAL A 183 17.42 -10.39 -15.60
CA VAL A 183 17.43 -9.45 -14.48
C VAL A 183 16.10 -8.72 -14.52
N LEU A 184 15.34 -8.76 -13.43
CA LEU A 184 14.00 -8.22 -13.38
C LEU A 184 13.96 -6.95 -12.49
N PHE A 185 13.51 -5.84 -13.07
CA PHE A 185 12.96 -4.71 -12.32
C PHE A 185 11.45 -4.89 -12.25
N PHE A 186 10.91 -4.95 -11.02
CA PHE A 186 9.49 -5.21 -10.82
C PHE A 186 8.84 -4.18 -9.89
N GLY A 187 7.66 -3.68 -10.27
CA GLY A 187 6.82 -2.81 -9.44
C GLY A 187 6.46 -1.49 -10.11
N LEU A 188 5.81 -0.61 -9.35
CA LEU A 188 5.45 0.73 -9.82
C LEU A 188 6.72 1.53 -10.14
N ILE A 189 6.77 2.12 -11.33
CA ILE A 189 7.90 2.93 -11.78
C ILE A 189 7.69 4.36 -11.30
N ARG A 190 8.56 4.80 -10.40
CA ARG A 190 8.65 6.15 -9.84
C ARG A 190 10.11 6.57 -9.80
N ASP A 191 10.38 7.87 -9.81
CA ASP A 191 11.75 8.40 -9.89
C ASP A 191 12.66 7.84 -8.77
N TYR A 192 12.17 7.79 -7.52
CA TYR A 192 12.92 7.26 -6.39
C TYR A 192 13.19 5.74 -6.42
N LYS A 193 12.60 4.99 -7.37
CA LYS A 193 12.84 3.54 -7.52
C LYS A 193 14.10 3.21 -8.30
N GLY A 194 14.73 4.21 -8.92
CA GLY A 194 16.04 4.07 -9.54
C GLY A 194 16.07 3.25 -10.83
N LEU A 195 14.96 3.21 -11.59
CA LEU A 195 14.99 2.55 -12.91
C LEU A 195 15.97 3.23 -13.87
N ASP A 196 16.11 4.54 -13.81
CA ASP A 196 17.09 5.32 -14.56
C ASP A 196 18.52 4.86 -14.27
N LEU A 197 18.87 4.71 -12.99
CA LEU A 197 20.18 4.21 -12.56
C LEU A 197 20.42 2.79 -13.04
N LEU A 198 19.39 1.93 -12.99
CA LEU A 198 19.50 0.55 -13.49
C LEU A 198 19.73 0.52 -15.00
N LEU A 199 19.04 1.36 -15.77
CA LEU A 199 19.23 1.45 -17.23
C LEU A 199 20.63 1.91 -17.58
N ASP A 200 21.16 2.93 -16.90
CA ASP A 200 22.51 3.44 -17.12
C ASP A 200 23.56 2.37 -16.75
N ALA A 201 23.39 1.69 -15.61
CA ALA A 201 24.27 0.59 -15.21
C ALA A 201 24.21 -0.59 -16.20
N TRP A 202 23.02 -0.92 -16.71
CA TRP A 202 22.86 -1.97 -17.71
C TRP A 202 23.56 -1.62 -19.01
N ALA A 203 23.47 -0.37 -19.47
CA ALA A 203 24.17 0.13 -20.63
C ALA A 203 25.70 0.02 -20.49
N GLU A 204 26.24 0.33 -19.32
CA GLU A 204 27.67 0.16 -19.01
C GLU A 204 28.09 -1.30 -19.07
N LEU A 205 27.31 -2.19 -18.45
CA LEU A 205 27.57 -3.63 -18.51
C LEU A 205 27.51 -4.15 -19.95
N LYS A 206 26.59 -3.64 -20.78
CA LYS A 206 26.45 -4.01 -22.17
C LYS A 206 27.70 -3.58 -22.99
N ARG A 207 28.16 -2.34 -22.83
CA ARG A 207 29.37 -1.82 -23.48
C ARG A 207 30.61 -2.62 -23.07
N SER A 208 30.67 -3.13 -21.86
CA SER A 208 31.79 -3.97 -21.39
C SER A 208 31.65 -5.47 -21.70
N GLY A 209 30.64 -5.88 -22.49
CA GLY A 209 30.40 -7.29 -22.85
C GLY A 209 29.85 -8.18 -21.74
N ARG A 210 29.49 -7.61 -20.58
CA ARG A 210 29.06 -8.37 -19.39
C ARG A 210 27.58 -8.78 -19.40
N THR A 211 26.83 -8.45 -20.43
CA THR A 211 25.41 -8.80 -20.58
C THR A 211 25.17 -9.98 -21.50
N GLU A 212 26.23 -10.63 -22.00
CA GLU A 212 26.09 -11.81 -22.87
C GLU A 212 25.27 -12.91 -22.16
N GLY A 213 24.33 -13.49 -22.88
CA GLY A 213 23.40 -14.47 -22.33
C GLY A 213 22.42 -13.91 -21.28
N ARG A 214 22.30 -12.58 -21.15
CA ARG A 214 21.42 -11.92 -20.18
C ARG A 214 20.48 -10.93 -20.85
N ARG A 215 19.32 -10.70 -20.22
CA ARG A 215 18.34 -9.67 -20.63
C ARG A 215 17.85 -8.92 -19.41
N LEU A 216 17.62 -7.62 -19.54
CA LEU A 216 16.91 -6.81 -18.56
C LEU A 216 15.43 -6.82 -18.90
N VAL A 217 14.59 -7.13 -17.92
CA VAL A 217 13.14 -7.10 -18.01
C VAL A 217 12.62 -6.03 -17.06
N VAL A 218 11.83 -5.11 -17.59
CA VAL A 218 11.15 -4.08 -16.80
C VAL A 218 9.65 -4.41 -16.80
N ALA A 219 9.10 -4.75 -15.64
CA ALA A 219 7.71 -5.11 -15.47
C ALA A 219 7.07 -4.20 -14.41
N GLY A 220 6.22 -3.26 -14.85
CA GLY A 220 5.56 -2.32 -13.96
C GLY A 220 4.75 -1.28 -14.69
N GLU A 221 3.94 -0.56 -13.91
CA GLU A 221 3.18 0.58 -14.40
C GLU A 221 3.93 1.89 -14.09
N PHE A 222 4.00 2.80 -15.08
CA PHE A 222 4.59 4.12 -14.89
C PHE A 222 3.66 5.01 -14.08
N TYR A 223 4.16 5.53 -12.96
CA TYR A 223 3.56 6.55 -12.12
C TYR A 223 4.31 7.90 -12.24
N THR A 224 5.16 8.00 -13.23
CA THR A 224 5.89 9.19 -13.66
C THR A 224 5.91 9.22 -15.20
N ALA A 225 6.44 10.30 -15.80
CA ALA A 225 6.57 10.37 -17.25
C ALA A 225 7.44 9.21 -17.78
N ARG A 226 6.92 8.45 -18.74
CA ARG A 226 7.62 7.24 -19.26
C ARG A 226 8.65 7.57 -20.34
N GLU A 227 8.47 8.69 -21.00
CA GLU A 227 9.26 9.10 -22.17
C GLU A 227 10.77 9.15 -21.90
N PRO A 228 11.26 9.70 -20.76
CA PRO A 228 12.67 9.70 -20.41
C PRO A 228 13.27 8.30 -20.33
N TYR A 229 12.52 7.34 -19.77
CA TYR A 229 12.96 5.94 -19.65
C TYR A 229 12.99 5.23 -21.01
N LEU A 230 11.96 5.42 -21.84
CA LEU A 230 11.91 4.85 -23.18
C LEU A 230 13.03 5.40 -24.07
N LYS A 231 13.33 6.70 -23.95
CA LYS A 231 14.47 7.30 -24.65
C LYS A 231 15.79 6.66 -24.22
N ARG A 232 16.04 6.51 -22.92
CA ARG A 232 17.25 5.82 -22.42
C ARG A 232 17.37 4.39 -22.96
N ILE A 233 16.27 3.64 -22.99
CA ILE A 233 16.24 2.29 -23.55
C ILE A 233 16.63 2.32 -25.04
N ALA A 234 16.06 3.25 -25.82
CA ALA A 234 16.37 3.39 -27.23
C ALA A 234 17.82 3.83 -27.49
N ASP A 235 18.34 4.75 -26.68
CA ASP A 235 19.70 5.28 -26.80
C ASP A 235 20.78 4.22 -26.48
N HIS A 236 20.44 3.24 -25.64
CA HIS A 236 21.37 2.21 -25.16
C HIS A 236 21.17 0.84 -25.85
N GLY A 237 20.12 0.65 -26.62
CA GLY A 237 19.80 -0.57 -27.39
C GLY A 237 19.23 -1.69 -26.53
#